data_0fae4bd9b450a14a1498deddd845c71d
#
_entry.id   0fae4bd9b450a14a1498deddd845c71d
#
_cell.length_a   1.000
_cell.length_b   1.000
_cell.length_c   1.000
_cell.angle_alpha   90.00
_cell.angle_beta   90.00
_cell.angle_gamma   90.00
#
_symmetry.space_group_name_H-M   'P 1'
#
loop_
_entity.id
_entity.type
_entity.pdbx_description
1 polymer ?
#
loop_
_entity_poly.entity_id
_entity_poly.type
_entity_poly.pdbx_seq_one_letter_code
_entity_poly.pdbx_strand_id
1 'polypeptide(L)' 'MDNILEEVIYRMRERSEVGIKKYGTTLDRDDLSHLDWLNHLQEELMDAILYLQKIKHNETTRLSNTNQRPSIKNTESL' A
#
# COMPACT_ATOMS: atom_id res chain seq x y z
N MET A 1 20.67 -3.34 15.05
CA MET A 1 19.91 -3.91 13.94
C MET A 1 18.55 -3.24 13.86
N ASP A 2 18.09 -2.96 12.66
CA ASP A 2 16.80 -2.32 12.47
C ASP A 2 15.73 -3.40 12.30
N ASN A 3 14.98 -3.65 13.33
CA ASN A 3 13.96 -4.70 13.31
C ASN A 3 12.83 -4.38 12.34
N ILE A 4 12.52 -3.11 12.16
CA ILE A 4 11.49 -2.71 11.20
C ILE A 4 11.94 -3.04 9.79
N LEU A 5 13.19 -2.77 9.47
CA LEU A 5 13.73 -3.11 8.17
C LEU A 5 13.68 -4.63 7.93
N GLU A 6 14.05 -5.40 8.93
CA GLU A 6 14.05 -6.87 8.78
C GLU A 6 12.65 -7.40 8.54
N GLU A 7 11.66 -6.84 9.21
CA GLU A 7 10.27 -7.24 8.97
C GLU A 7 9.85 -6.94 7.54
N VAL A 8 10.22 -5.79 7.01
CA VAL A 8 9.88 -5.41 5.64
C VAL A 8 10.54 -6.36 4.65
N ILE A 9 11.82 -6.67 4.86
CA ILE A 9 12.55 -7.57 3.98
C ILE A 9 11.87 -8.95 3.95
N TYR A 10 11.49 -9.47 5.11
CA TYR A 10 10.82 -10.75 5.19
C TYR A 10 9.50 -10.73 4.40
N ARG A 11 8.71 -9.70 4.61
CA ARG A 11 7.43 -9.60 3.92
C ARG A 11 7.59 -9.44 2.41
N MET A 12 8.63 -8.74 1.98
CA MET A 12 8.90 -8.59 0.56
C MET A 12 9.28 -9.92 -0.08
N ARG A 13 10.06 -10.75 0.63
CA ARG A 13 10.40 -12.08 0.12
C ARG A 13 9.17 -12.96 0.00
N GLU A 14 8.30 -12.95 1.01
CA GLU A 14 7.07 -13.71 0.96
C GLU A 14 6.20 -13.27 -0.20
N ARG A 15 6.08 -11.97 -0.41
CA ARG A 15 5.25 -11.46 -1.48
C ARG A 15 5.81 -11.87 -2.85
N SER A 16 7.13 -11.85 -3.00
CA SER A 16 7.76 -12.29 -4.23
C SER A 16 7.44 -13.76 -4.52
N GLU A 17 7.52 -14.61 -3.50
CA GLU A 17 7.22 -16.03 -3.68
C GLU A 17 5.77 -16.26 -4.06
N VAL A 18 4.85 -15.52 -3.47
CA VAL A 18 3.44 -15.61 -3.84
C VAL A 18 3.25 -15.21 -5.30
N GLY A 19 3.93 -14.16 -5.73
CA GLY A 19 3.86 -13.72 -7.12
C GLY A 19 4.40 -14.76 -8.08
N ILE A 20 5.52 -15.40 -7.73
CA ILE A 20 6.09 -16.46 -8.58
C ILE A 20 5.11 -17.61 -8.72
N LYS A 21 4.48 -18.03 -7.61
CA LYS A 21 3.51 -19.13 -7.67
C LYS A 21 2.30 -18.75 -8.51
N LYS A 22 1.85 -17.51 -8.40
CA LYS A 22 0.63 -17.08 -9.08
C LYS A 22 0.84 -16.89 -10.56
N TYR A 23 1.97 -16.33 -10.96
CA TYR A 23 2.21 -15.96 -12.36
C TYR A 23 3.22 -16.87 -13.06
N GLY A 24 3.89 -17.73 -12.33
CA GLY A 24 4.83 -18.67 -12.91
C GLY A 24 6.16 -18.07 -13.34
N THR A 25 6.45 -16.84 -12.89
CA THR A 25 7.69 -16.19 -13.31
C THR A 25 8.09 -15.16 -12.26
N THR A 26 9.36 -14.80 -12.27
CA THR A 26 9.85 -13.71 -11.44
C THR A 26 9.66 -12.38 -12.16
N LEU A 27 10.06 -11.30 -11.54
CA LEU A 27 10.04 -10.00 -12.19
C LEU A 27 11.13 -9.89 -13.27
N ASP A 28 12.03 -10.85 -13.31
CA ASP A 28 13.07 -10.88 -14.35
C ASP A 28 12.48 -11.48 -15.61
N ARG A 29 11.49 -10.81 -16.15
CA ARG A 29 10.78 -11.18 -17.37
C ARG A 29 10.75 -9.97 -18.28
N ASP A 30 10.72 -10.21 -19.59
CA ASP A 30 10.72 -9.12 -20.54
C ASP A 30 9.60 -9.20 -21.56
N ASP A 31 8.54 -9.95 -21.24
CA ASP A 31 7.39 -10.08 -22.15
C ASP A 31 6.35 -8.97 -21.94
N LEU A 32 6.54 -8.09 -20.97
CA LEU A 32 5.64 -6.97 -20.75
C LEU A 32 6.27 -5.69 -21.29
N SER A 33 5.46 -4.86 -21.92
CA SER A 33 5.94 -3.60 -22.44
C SER A 33 6.20 -2.61 -21.32
N HIS A 34 6.89 -1.54 -21.64
CA HIS A 34 7.12 -0.45 -20.67
C HIS A 34 5.79 0.11 -20.17
N LEU A 35 4.82 0.25 -21.05
CA LEU A 35 3.50 0.74 -20.68
C LEU A 35 2.79 -0.22 -19.73
N ASP A 36 2.93 -1.54 -19.96
CA ASP A 36 2.35 -2.52 -19.06
C ASP A 36 2.90 -2.37 -17.65
N TRP A 37 4.21 -2.20 -17.52
CA TRP A 37 4.83 -2.00 -16.21
C TRP A 37 4.33 -0.72 -15.55
N LEU A 38 4.19 0.36 -16.32
CA LEU A 38 3.67 1.61 -15.79
C LEU A 38 2.24 1.45 -15.29
N ASN A 39 1.41 0.73 -16.04
CA ASN A 39 0.03 0.50 -15.63
C ASN A 39 -0.04 -0.33 -14.35
N HIS A 40 0.79 -1.37 -14.26
CA HIS A 40 0.83 -2.17 -13.03
C HIS A 40 1.23 -1.32 -11.84
N LEU A 41 2.26 -0.49 -12.00
CA LEU A 41 2.71 0.38 -10.92
C LEU A 41 1.62 1.35 -10.51
N GLN A 42 0.93 1.94 -11.49
CA GLN A 42 -0.14 2.88 -11.19
C GLN A 42 -1.25 2.22 -10.38
N GLU A 43 -1.62 1.00 -10.75
CA GLU A 43 -2.65 0.27 -10.02
C GLU A 43 -2.23 0.04 -8.58
N GLU A 44 -0.98 -0.33 -8.35
CA GLU A 44 -0.48 -0.53 -7.00
C GLU A 44 -0.49 0.76 -6.19
N LEU A 45 -0.13 1.86 -6.82
CA LEU A 45 -0.15 3.15 -6.14
C LEU A 45 -1.57 3.57 -5.78
N MET A 46 -2.53 3.29 -6.66
CA MET A 46 -3.93 3.58 -6.36
C MET A 46 -4.42 2.75 -5.18
N ASP A 47 -4.04 1.48 -5.12
CA ASP A 47 -4.39 0.65 -3.99
C ASP A 47 -3.79 1.20 -2.70
N ALA A 48 -2.55 1.66 -2.77
CA ALA A 48 -1.89 2.25 -1.59
C ALA A 48 -2.65 3.47 -1.10
N ILE A 49 -3.13 4.31 -2.02
CA ILE A 49 -3.91 5.49 -1.65
C ILE A 49 -5.22 5.07 -0.98
N LEU A 50 -5.88 4.04 -1.51
CA LEU A 50 -7.12 3.56 -0.91
C LEU A 50 -6.90 3.03 0.50
N TYR A 51 -5.83 2.28 0.71
CA TYR A 51 -5.49 1.79 2.03
C TYR A 51 -5.22 2.94 2.99
N LEU A 52 -4.49 3.94 2.53
CA LEU A 52 -4.19 5.10 3.34
C LEU A 52 -5.49 5.82 3.73
N GLN A 53 -6.39 5.99 2.78
CA GLN A 53 -7.66 6.66 3.06
C GLN A 53 -8.49 5.86 4.07
N LYS A 54 -8.48 4.54 3.95
CA LYS A 54 -9.20 3.71 4.91
C LYS A 54 -8.63 3.88 6.32
N ILE A 55 -7.33 3.92 6.45
CA ILE A 55 -6.69 4.09 7.75
C ILE A 55 -7.03 5.45 8.33
N LYS A 56 -6.98 6.49 7.50
CA LYS A 56 -7.32 7.85 7.94
C LYS A 56 -8.78 7.93 8.35
N HIS A 57 -9.65 7.28 7.59
CA HIS A 57 -11.07 7.27 7.91
C HIS A 57 -11.30 6.61 9.28
N ASN A 58 -10.67 5.47 9.52
CA ASN A 58 -10.80 4.77 10.79
C ASN A 58 -10.28 5.63 11.94
N GLU A 59 -9.17 6.30 11.72
CA GLU A 59 -8.59 7.14 12.78
C GLU A 59 -9.47 8.34 13.06
N THR A 60 -10.02 8.97 12.03
CA THR A 60 -10.91 10.10 12.19
C THR A 60 -12.17 9.69 12.98
N THR A 61 -12.73 8.53 12.64
CA THR A 61 -13.89 8.00 13.34
C THR A 61 -13.57 7.72 14.82
N ARG A 62 -12.41 7.13 15.07
CA ARG A 62 -11.99 6.82 16.43
C ARG A 62 -11.84 8.10 17.25
N LEU A 63 -11.25 9.13 16.67
CA LEU A 63 -11.06 10.40 17.37
C LEU A 63 -12.40 11.07 17.65
N SER A 64 -13.34 11.00 16.70
CA SER A 64 -14.67 11.55 16.91
C SER A 64 -15.37 10.85 18.07
N ASN A 65 -15.20 9.54 18.15
CA ASN A 65 -15.84 8.76 19.20
C ASN A 65 -15.22 9.00 20.57
N THR A 66 -14.05 9.61 20.63
CA THR A 66 -13.46 9.93 21.92
C THR A 66 -13.85 11.32 22.37
N ASN A 67 -14.80 11.93 21.67
CA ASN A 67 -15.33 13.21 22.13
C ASN A 67 -14.42 14.38 21.94
N GLN A 68 -13.58 14.30 21.05
CA GLN A 68 -12.76 15.35 20.79
C GLN A 68 -13.23 16.23 19.81
N ARG A 69 -13.30 16.79 19.44
CA ARG A 69 -13.68 17.61 18.52
C ARG A 69 -13.02 17.66 17.41
N PRO A 70 -13.15 17.69 16.79
CA PRO A 70 -12.70 17.53 15.75
C PRO A 70 -12.20 18.45 14.97
N SER A 71 -12.04 18.79 14.64
CA SER A 71 -11.52 19.65 14.01
C SER A 71 -11.14 19.50 12.76
N ILE A 72 -11.24 19.04 12.25
CA ILE A 72 -10.85 18.88 11.26
C ILE A 72 -11.08 19.21 10.20
N LYS A 73 -11.27 19.63 9.96
CA LYS A 73 -11.49 20.03 9.06
C LYS A 73 -10.76 20.00 8.17
N ASN A 74 -10.31 20.02 7.95
CA ASN A 74 -9.61 20.10 7.14
C ASN A 74 -9.13 19.32 6.39
N THR A 75 -9.28 18.92 6.51
CA THR A 75 -8.85 18.18 5.98
C THR A 75 -9.03 17.91 4.89
N GLU A 76 -9.48 18.22 4.54
CA GLU A 76 -9.67 18.05 3.55
C GLU A 76 -9.03 18.39 2.79
N SER A 77 -8.61 18.73 2.92
CA SER A 77 -7.98 19.11 2.21
C SER A 77 -7.16 18.54 1.60
N LEU A 78 -6.99 18.12 1.37
CA LEU A 78 -6.22 17.72 0.86
C LEU A 78 -6.16 17.63 0.19
#